data_a781d7467e97e9b722cef74fa72e1aa4
#
_entry.id   a781d7467e97e9b722cef74fa72e1aa4
#
_cell.length_a   1.000
_cell.length_b   1.000
_cell.length_c   1.000
_cell.angle_alpha   90.00
_cell.angle_beta   90.00
_cell.angle_gamma   90.00
#
_symmetry.space_group_name_H-M   'P 1'
#
loop_
_entity.id
_entity.type
_entity.pdbx_description
1 polymer ?
#
loop_
_entity_poly.entity_id
_entity_poly.type
_entity_poly.pdbx_seq_one_letter_code
_entity_poly.pdbx_strand_id
1 'polypeptide(L)'
;FKEHKIRFAVVNIDDDYGRKIYASLEPSIEAISYSLSNLAADIHCKNFELVADGIIADVVTPWGMIKVNSSLLGKFNLYNLLAVISAYMISLSNQNQDDLDSVSEIIPHLKAPLGRMEVISNYENGGPRVIIDYAHTPDALENSLVALRSHCKQSLWVVFGCGGDRDKGKRSQMGEIAEKYADHIILTNDNPRTESQ
;
A
#
# COMPACT_ATOMS: atom_id res chain seq x y z
N PHE A 1 7.19 6.74 22.96
CA PHE A 1 8.07 5.56 23.03
C PHE A 1 8.79 5.44 24.37
N LYS A 2 9.00 6.54 25.13
CA LYS A 2 9.73 6.50 26.42
C LYS A 2 8.98 5.87 27.60
N GLU A 3 7.66 5.71 27.51
CA GLU A 3 6.82 5.19 28.60
C GLU A 3 6.55 3.69 28.52
N HIS A 4 6.81 3.05 27.38
CA HIS A 4 6.61 1.63 27.18
C HIS A 4 7.95 0.98 26.80
N LYS A 5 8.29 -0.14 27.43
CA LYS A 5 9.47 -0.95 27.09
C LYS A 5 9.22 -1.68 25.77
N ILE A 6 9.36 -0.95 24.65
CA ILE A 6 9.37 -1.61 23.35
C ILE A 6 10.71 -2.33 23.19
N ARG A 7 10.65 -3.53 22.65
CA ARG A 7 11.82 -4.35 22.38
C ARG A 7 12.31 -4.20 20.95
N PHE A 8 11.37 -4.11 20.02
CA PHE A 8 11.63 -4.03 18.58
C PHE A 8 10.99 -2.79 17.96
N ALA A 9 11.64 -2.23 16.95
CA ALA A 9 11.09 -1.16 16.12
C ALA A 9 11.31 -1.47 14.64
N VAL A 10 10.25 -1.36 13.83
CA VAL A 10 10.32 -1.45 12.37
C VAL A 10 9.95 -0.08 11.81
N VAL A 11 10.87 0.55 11.08
CA VAL A 11 10.73 1.96 10.73
C VAL A 11 10.95 2.20 9.22
N ASN A 12 9.95 2.83 8.58
CA ASN A 12 10.10 3.35 7.22
C ASN A 12 10.99 4.60 7.24
N ILE A 13 12.13 4.55 6.53
CA ILE A 13 13.06 5.68 6.44
C ILE A 13 12.97 6.46 5.12
N ASP A 14 11.97 6.19 4.30
CA ASP A 14 11.73 6.98 3.08
C ASP A 14 11.08 8.34 3.38
N ASP A 15 10.43 8.49 4.52
CA ASP A 15 9.90 9.78 4.97
C ASP A 15 10.71 10.43 6.09
N ASP A 16 10.53 11.75 6.24
CA ASP A 16 11.28 12.57 7.20
C ASP A 16 10.99 12.21 8.65
N TYR A 17 9.74 11.86 8.97
CA TYR A 17 9.35 11.49 10.33
C TYR A 17 9.91 10.13 10.70
N GLY A 18 9.86 9.16 9.77
CA GLY A 18 10.48 7.86 9.95
C GLY A 18 11.98 7.98 10.24
N ARG A 19 12.70 8.78 9.46
CA ARG A 19 14.14 9.05 9.71
C ARG A 19 14.38 9.66 11.08
N LYS A 20 13.57 10.64 11.50
CA LYS A 20 13.69 11.25 12.84
C LYS A 20 13.40 10.26 13.95
N ILE A 21 12.38 9.43 13.79
CA ILE A 21 12.04 8.37 14.75
C ILE A 21 13.20 7.39 14.86
N TYR A 22 13.70 6.88 13.72
CA TYR A 22 14.79 5.92 13.69
C TYR A 22 16.05 6.45 14.39
N ALA A 23 16.43 7.71 14.10
CA ALA A 23 17.57 8.36 14.72
C ALA A 23 17.41 8.67 16.22
N SER A 24 16.17 8.69 16.73
CA SER A 24 15.85 8.97 18.14
C SER A 24 15.66 7.71 19.00
N LEU A 25 15.76 6.51 18.41
CA LEU A 25 15.59 5.27 19.14
C LEU A 25 16.75 5.06 20.13
N GLU A 26 16.42 4.54 21.28
CA GLU A 26 17.43 4.19 22.28
C GLU A 26 18.24 2.96 21.83
N PRO A 27 19.54 2.87 22.16
CA PRO A 27 20.39 1.73 21.76
C PRO A 27 19.92 0.36 22.28
N SER A 28 19.02 0.35 23.27
CA SER A 28 18.41 -0.86 23.82
C SER A 28 17.30 -1.44 22.96
N ILE A 29 16.83 -0.67 21.94
CA ILE A 29 15.77 -1.09 21.04
C ILE A 29 16.42 -1.72 19.80
N GLU A 30 16.06 -2.96 19.52
CA GLU A 30 16.43 -3.62 18.28
C GLU A 30 15.60 -3.04 17.13
N ALA A 31 16.22 -2.28 16.24
CA ALA A 31 15.54 -1.53 15.20
C ALA A 31 15.92 -2.05 13.81
N ILE A 32 14.90 -2.21 12.96
CA ILE A 32 15.04 -2.51 11.53
C ILE A 32 14.47 -1.34 10.73
N SER A 33 15.30 -0.76 9.89
CA SER A 33 14.88 0.23 8.89
C SER A 33 14.46 -0.46 7.59
N TYR A 34 13.41 0.08 6.93
CA TYR A 34 13.07 -0.38 5.59
C TYR A 34 12.82 0.79 4.63
N SER A 35 13.07 0.54 3.33
CA SER A 35 12.98 1.56 2.28
C SER A 35 12.72 0.95 0.90
N LEU A 36 12.07 1.70 0.02
CA LEU A 36 11.99 1.40 -1.41
C LEU A 36 13.03 2.16 -2.24
N SER A 37 13.66 3.20 -1.68
CA SER A 37 14.56 4.11 -2.41
C SER A 37 15.97 4.19 -1.84
N ASN A 38 16.16 3.89 -0.56
CA ASN A 38 17.45 3.98 0.12
C ASN A 38 18.07 2.59 0.30
N LEU A 39 19.12 2.30 -0.49
CA LEU A 39 19.84 1.03 -0.44
C LEU A 39 20.66 0.82 0.85
N ALA A 40 20.79 1.84 1.69
CA ALA A 40 21.44 1.72 3.00
C ALA A 40 20.48 1.28 4.12
N ALA A 41 19.17 1.16 3.83
CA ALA A 41 18.22 0.57 4.78
C ALA A 41 18.53 -0.91 5.00
N ASP A 42 18.26 -1.41 6.21
CA ASP A 42 18.45 -2.82 6.55
C ASP A 42 17.65 -3.74 5.62
N ILE A 43 16.42 -3.35 5.30
CA ILE A 43 15.57 -4.02 4.31
C ILE A 43 15.24 -3.02 3.20
N HIS A 44 15.61 -3.35 1.97
CA HIS A 44 15.36 -2.46 0.84
C HIS A 44 15.04 -3.20 -0.45
N CYS A 45 14.25 -2.55 -1.31
CA CYS A 45 14.03 -3.04 -2.67
C CYS A 45 15.25 -2.77 -3.53
N LYS A 46 15.79 -3.83 -4.15
CA LYS A 46 16.79 -3.72 -5.21
C LYS A 46 16.14 -3.24 -6.50
N ASN A 47 14.98 -3.80 -6.83
CA ASN A 47 14.10 -3.40 -7.93
C ASN A 47 12.67 -3.81 -7.61
N PHE A 48 11.70 -3.17 -8.26
CA PHE A 48 10.30 -3.61 -8.26
C PHE A 48 9.59 -3.17 -9.52
N GLU A 49 8.53 -3.89 -9.86
CA GLU A 49 7.62 -3.59 -10.96
C GLU A 49 6.18 -3.70 -10.47
N LEU A 50 5.36 -2.70 -10.81
CA LEU A 50 3.92 -2.72 -10.63
C LEU A 50 3.30 -3.27 -11.92
N VAL A 51 2.98 -4.55 -11.88
CA VAL A 51 2.38 -5.26 -13.02
C VAL A 51 0.85 -5.21 -12.95
N ALA A 52 0.17 -5.55 -14.05
CA ALA A 52 -1.29 -5.49 -14.09
C ALA A 52 -1.95 -6.20 -12.90
N ASP A 53 -1.42 -7.34 -12.48
CA ASP A 53 -2.03 -8.22 -11.47
C ASP A 53 -1.37 -8.12 -10.08
N GLY A 54 -0.49 -7.14 -9.87
CA GLY A 54 0.15 -7.00 -8.56
C GLY A 54 1.52 -6.36 -8.57
N ILE A 55 2.40 -6.88 -7.71
CA ILE A 55 3.73 -6.35 -7.44
C ILE A 55 4.75 -7.48 -7.56
N ILE A 56 5.81 -7.25 -8.34
CA ILE A 56 6.99 -8.10 -8.36
C ILE A 56 8.16 -7.28 -7.83
N ALA A 57 8.93 -7.82 -6.86
CA ALA A 57 10.09 -7.13 -6.33
C ALA A 57 11.19 -8.09 -5.88
N ASP A 58 12.44 -7.64 -5.99
CA ASP A 58 13.59 -8.26 -5.34
C ASP A 58 13.96 -7.42 -4.11
N VAL A 59 13.91 -8.03 -2.93
CA VAL A 59 14.14 -7.37 -1.65
C VAL A 59 15.38 -7.96 -1.00
N VAL A 60 16.28 -7.09 -0.58
CA VAL A 60 17.48 -7.42 0.19
C VAL A 60 17.17 -7.22 1.66
N THR A 61 17.56 -8.17 2.48
CA THR A 61 17.40 -8.14 3.92
C THR A 61 18.71 -8.54 4.62
N PRO A 62 18.88 -8.31 5.93
CA PRO A 62 20.05 -8.78 6.69
C PRO A 62 20.19 -10.32 6.69
N TRP A 63 19.12 -11.04 6.41
CA TRP A 63 19.08 -12.52 6.47
C TRP A 63 19.17 -13.19 5.10
N GLY A 64 19.19 -12.39 4.02
CA GLY A 64 19.27 -12.89 2.65
C GLY A 64 18.41 -12.08 1.67
N MET A 65 18.14 -12.67 0.52
CA MET A 65 17.26 -12.06 -0.49
C MET A 65 15.92 -12.78 -0.57
N ILE A 66 14.85 -12.01 -0.75
CA ILE A 66 13.50 -12.54 -0.96
C ILE A 66 12.90 -11.99 -2.27
N LYS A 67 12.25 -12.88 -3.04
CA LYS A 67 11.41 -12.48 -4.16
C LYS A 67 9.99 -12.27 -3.69
N VAL A 68 9.49 -11.08 -3.90
CA VAL A 68 8.10 -10.72 -3.63
C VAL A 68 7.31 -10.87 -4.92
N ASN A 69 6.28 -11.72 -4.90
CA ASN A 69 5.27 -11.81 -5.95
C ASN A 69 3.90 -11.72 -5.27
N SER A 70 3.26 -10.57 -5.37
CA SER A 70 2.04 -10.27 -4.62
C SER A 70 0.92 -9.82 -5.53
N SER A 71 -0.30 -10.26 -5.27
CA SER A 71 -1.51 -9.78 -5.94
C SER A 71 -2.04 -8.44 -5.40
N LEU A 72 -1.40 -7.89 -4.37
CA LEU A 72 -1.76 -6.58 -3.83
C LEU A 72 -1.41 -5.46 -4.82
N LEU A 73 -2.24 -4.41 -4.85
CA LEU A 73 -2.08 -3.29 -5.77
C LEU A 73 -1.52 -2.05 -5.06
N GLY A 74 -0.72 -1.28 -5.81
CA GLY A 74 -0.19 0.01 -5.36
C GLY A 74 1.14 -0.09 -4.61
N LYS A 75 2.00 0.90 -4.86
CA LYS A 75 3.32 1.02 -4.24
C LYS A 75 3.27 1.03 -2.71
N PHE A 76 2.19 1.59 -2.12
CA PHE A 76 2.01 1.60 -0.67
C PHE A 76 1.87 0.18 -0.08
N ASN A 77 1.33 -0.78 -0.82
CA ASN A 77 1.28 -2.16 -0.38
C ASN A 77 2.66 -2.83 -0.41
N LEU A 78 3.57 -2.38 -1.26
CA LEU A 78 4.96 -2.83 -1.17
C LEU A 78 5.62 -2.34 0.13
N TYR A 79 5.38 -1.09 0.55
CA TYR A 79 5.80 -0.62 1.89
C TYR A 79 5.20 -1.47 3.02
N ASN A 80 3.91 -1.80 2.92
CA ASN A 80 3.25 -2.67 3.90
C ASN A 80 3.89 -4.07 3.94
N LEU A 81 4.21 -4.65 2.78
CA LEU A 81 4.89 -5.95 2.70
C LEU A 81 6.29 -5.89 3.34
N LEU A 82 7.09 -4.84 3.07
CA LEU A 82 8.39 -4.68 3.71
C LEU A 82 8.24 -4.58 5.24
N ALA A 83 7.26 -3.81 5.72
CA ALA A 83 7.00 -3.69 7.16
C ALA A 83 6.62 -5.05 7.78
N VAL A 84 5.76 -5.82 7.12
CA VAL A 84 5.33 -7.16 7.59
C VAL A 84 6.50 -8.14 7.58
N ILE A 85 7.27 -8.20 6.50
CA ILE A 85 8.48 -9.04 6.41
C ILE A 85 9.45 -8.69 7.55
N SER A 86 9.71 -7.39 7.76
CA SER A 86 10.59 -6.90 8.82
C SER A 86 10.10 -7.32 10.21
N ALA A 87 8.81 -7.08 10.50
CA ALA A 87 8.21 -7.39 11.80
C ALA A 87 8.17 -8.90 12.06
N TYR A 88 7.87 -9.69 11.05
CA TYR A 88 7.87 -11.15 11.16
C TYR A 88 9.28 -11.67 11.45
N MET A 89 10.26 -11.30 10.62
CA MET A 89 11.63 -11.78 10.75
C MET A 89 12.24 -11.38 12.10
N ILE A 90 12.12 -10.11 12.52
CA ILE A 90 12.68 -9.66 13.82
C ILE A 90 12.01 -10.34 15.02
N SER A 91 10.82 -10.91 14.87
CA SER A 91 10.11 -11.63 15.92
C SER A 91 10.62 -13.07 16.13
N LEU A 92 11.36 -13.62 15.16
CA LEU A 92 11.92 -14.96 15.25
C LEU A 92 13.18 -14.98 16.12
N SER A 93 13.43 -16.10 16.80
CA SER A 93 14.60 -16.26 17.67
C SER A 93 15.90 -16.47 16.88
N ASN A 94 15.82 -17.12 15.72
CA ASN A 94 16.93 -17.36 14.81
C ASN A 94 16.43 -17.10 13.40
N GLN A 95 16.92 -16.05 12.76
CA GLN A 95 16.52 -15.67 11.42
C GLN A 95 17.50 -16.22 10.39
N ASN A 96 17.00 -16.81 9.32
CA ASN A 96 17.80 -17.36 8.24
C ASN A 96 17.10 -17.29 6.88
N GLN A 97 17.75 -17.78 5.83
CA GLN A 97 17.19 -17.78 4.47
C GLN A 97 15.95 -18.67 4.35
N ASP A 98 15.88 -19.80 5.06
CA ASP A 98 14.73 -20.71 4.99
C ASP A 98 13.45 -20.05 5.53
N ASP A 99 13.57 -19.16 6.53
CA ASP A 99 12.46 -18.37 7.03
C ASP A 99 11.97 -17.36 5.98
N LEU A 100 12.90 -16.73 5.23
CA LEU A 100 12.56 -15.84 4.12
C LEU A 100 11.90 -16.60 2.96
N ASP A 101 12.36 -17.78 2.66
CA ASP A 101 11.79 -18.65 1.60
C ASP A 101 10.34 -19.01 1.98
N SER A 102 10.09 -19.34 3.25
CA SER A 102 8.75 -19.60 3.77
C SER A 102 7.84 -18.35 3.63
N VAL A 103 8.36 -17.16 3.93
CA VAL A 103 7.63 -15.90 3.72
C VAL A 103 7.33 -15.68 2.23
N SER A 104 8.29 -15.96 1.35
CA SER A 104 8.11 -15.84 -0.11
C SER A 104 6.96 -16.71 -0.64
N GLU A 105 6.79 -17.90 -0.07
CA GLU A 105 5.70 -18.81 -0.42
C GLU A 105 4.31 -18.29 0.06
N ILE A 106 4.27 -17.56 1.15
CA ILE A 106 3.01 -17.04 1.72
C ILE A 106 2.54 -15.77 1.00
N ILE A 107 3.45 -14.90 0.58
CA ILE A 107 3.13 -13.58 -0.01
C ILE A 107 2.12 -13.64 -1.16
N PRO A 108 2.19 -14.59 -2.13
CA PRO A 108 1.22 -14.68 -3.22
C PRO A 108 -0.23 -14.95 -2.75
N HIS A 109 -0.40 -15.49 -1.56
CA HIS A 109 -1.71 -15.82 -0.98
C HIS A 109 -2.31 -14.69 -0.15
N LEU A 110 -1.57 -13.62 0.09
CA LEU A 110 -2.05 -12.45 0.79
C LEU A 110 -3.10 -11.72 -0.06
N LYS A 111 -4.21 -11.34 0.56
CA LYS A 111 -5.29 -10.60 -0.08
C LYS A 111 -5.43 -9.22 0.57
N ALA A 112 -5.88 -8.25 -0.21
CA ALA A 112 -6.27 -6.96 0.32
C ALA A 112 -7.44 -7.12 1.32
N PRO A 113 -7.48 -6.32 2.39
CA PRO A 113 -8.66 -6.24 3.24
C PRO A 113 -9.89 -5.81 2.44
N LEU A 114 -11.07 -6.24 2.86
CA LEU A 114 -12.34 -5.89 2.21
C LEU A 114 -12.45 -4.37 2.02
N GLY A 115 -12.77 -3.95 0.80
CA GLY A 115 -12.92 -2.54 0.44
C GLY A 115 -11.64 -1.72 0.48
N ARG A 116 -10.45 -2.32 0.44
CA ARG A 116 -9.16 -1.64 0.41
C ARG A 116 -8.35 -2.11 -0.79
N MET A 117 -8.45 -1.42 -1.94
CA MET A 117 -7.87 -1.87 -3.21
C MET A 117 -8.23 -3.32 -3.53
N GLU A 118 -9.43 -3.73 -3.15
CA GLU A 118 -9.92 -5.09 -3.30
C GLU A 118 -10.29 -5.36 -4.75
N VAL A 119 -9.70 -6.37 -5.35
CA VAL A 119 -10.06 -6.84 -6.68
C VAL A 119 -11.24 -7.78 -6.58
N ILE A 120 -12.40 -7.40 -7.16
CA ILE A 120 -13.65 -8.17 -7.08
C ILE A 120 -14.01 -8.88 -8.39
N SER A 121 -13.36 -8.56 -9.49
CA SER A 121 -13.55 -9.27 -10.76
C SER A 121 -12.21 -9.51 -11.45
N ASN A 122 -12.07 -10.70 -11.99
CA ASN A 122 -10.92 -11.08 -12.82
C ASN A 122 -11.30 -11.01 -14.31
N TYR A 123 -10.28 -10.83 -15.15
CA TYR A 123 -10.39 -10.78 -16.61
C TYR A 123 -10.87 -12.07 -17.30
N GLU A 124 -11.34 -13.07 -16.58
CA GLU A 124 -11.61 -14.42 -17.11
C GLU A 124 -12.52 -14.45 -18.37
N ASN A 125 -13.22 -13.34 -18.67
CA ASN A 125 -14.07 -13.25 -19.88
C ASN A 125 -13.84 -11.94 -20.67
N GLY A 126 -12.68 -11.29 -20.54
CA GLY A 126 -12.39 -10.03 -21.25
C GLY A 126 -13.14 -8.81 -20.71
N GLY A 127 -13.77 -8.91 -19.56
CA GLY A 127 -14.48 -7.81 -18.89
C GLY A 127 -13.51 -6.85 -18.18
N PRO A 128 -14.02 -5.73 -17.64
CA PRO A 128 -13.21 -4.78 -16.89
C PRO A 128 -12.73 -5.39 -15.58
N ARG A 129 -11.53 -5.02 -15.15
CA ARG A 129 -11.07 -5.28 -13.80
C ARG A 129 -11.75 -4.29 -12.85
N VAL A 130 -12.48 -4.79 -11.88
CA VAL A 130 -13.21 -3.96 -10.92
C VAL A 130 -12.49 -4.02 -9.57
N ILE A 131 -12.20 -2.82 -9.03
CA ILE A 131 -11.49 -2.65 -7.77
C ILE A 131 -12.34 -1.79 -6.86
N ILE A 132 -12.51 -2.23 -5.60
CA ILE A 132 -13.20 -1.47 -4.56
C ILE A 132 -12.17 -0.87 -3.62
N ASP A 133 -12.31 0.42 -3.36
CA ASP A 133 -11.52 1.13 -2.35
C ASP A 133 -12.38 2.00 -1.44
N TYR A 134 -11.98 2.16 -0.21
CA TYR A 134 -12.67 2.97 0.79
C TYR A 134 -12.33 4.46 0.69
N ALA A 135 -11.61 4.90 -0.33
CA ALA A 135 -11.23 6.29 -0.52
C ALA A 135 -12.46 7.21 -0.49
N HIS A 136 -12.54 8.08 0.49
CA HIS A 136 -13.67 9.00 0.70
C HIS A 136 -13.23 10.43 1.00
N THR A 137 -11.96 10.73 0.84
CA THR A 137 -11.33 12.06 0.93
C THR A 137 -10.57 12.36 -0.35
N PRO A 138 -10.32 13.65 -0.69
CA PRO A 138 -9.54 14.03 -1.85
C PRO A 138 -8.19 13.30 -1.92
N ASP A 139 -7.38 13.36 -0.86
CA ASP A 139 -6.06 12.72 -0.82
C ASP A 139 -6.14 11.20 -1.00
N ALA A 140 -7.13 10.53 -0.39
CA ALA A 140 -7.30 9.10 -0.54
C ALA A 140 -7.69 8.72 -1.98
N LEU A 141 -8.58 9.50 -2.62
CA LEU A 141 -8.96 9.28 -4.02
C LEU A 141 -7.76 9.48 -4.95
N GLU A 142 -6.97 10.54 -4.75
CA GLU A 142 -5.75 10.79 -5.52
C GLU A 142 -4.78 9.62 -5.40
N ASN A 143 -4.48 9.19 -4.18
CA ASN A 143 -3.57 8.07 -3.93
C ASN A 143 -4.06 6.77 -4.58
N SER A 144 -5.35 6.48 -4.52
CA SER A 144 -5.95 5.29 -5.15
C SER A 144 -5.84 5.35 -6.67
N LEU A 145 -6.18 6.48 -7.29
CA LEU A 145 -6.11 6.64 -8.75
C LEU A 145 -4.67 6.60 -9.27
N VAL A 146 -3.74 7.27 -8.59
CA VAL A 146 -2.30 7.23 -8.92
C VAL A 146 -1.76 5.80 -8.82
N ALA A 147 -2.13 5.09 -7.75
CA ALA A 147 -1.73 3.69 -7.59
C ALA A 147 -2.28 2.81 -8.72
N LEU A 148 -3.59 2.91 -9.01
CA LEU A 148 -4.24 2.13 -10.07
C LEU A 148 -3.72 2.46 -11.46
N ARG A 149 -3.38 3.72 -11.73
CA ARG A 149 -2.77 4.12 -13.01
C ARG A 149 -1.48 3.34 -13.29
N SER A 150 -0.69 3.05 -12.28
CA SER A 150 0.56 2.29 -12.42
C SER A 150 0.32 0.82 -12.83
N HIS A 151 -0.86 0.27 -12.58
CA HIS A 151 -1.27 -1.08 -12.95
C HIS A 151 -2.13 -1.11 -14.24
N CYS A 152 -2.61 0.04 -14.71
CA CYS A 152 -3.57 0.14 -15.81
C CYS A 152 -2.90 0.66 -17.08
N LYS A 153 -2.78 -0.20 -18.11
CA LYS A 153 -2.28 0.17 -19.45
C LYS A 153 -3.38 0.68 -20.40
N GLN A 154 -4.65 0.54 -20.01
CA GLN A 154 -5.83 0.94 -20.78
C GLN A 154 -6.56 2.08 -20.08
N SER A 155 -7.85 2.25 -20.38
CA SER A 155 -8.67 3.29 -19.77
C SER A 155 -8.96 3.01 -18.30
N LEU A 156 -8.68 3.99 -17.44
CA LEU A 156 -9.01 3.99 -16.02
C LEU A 156 -10.34 4.68 -15.80
N TRP A 157 -11.32 3.95 -15.32
CA TRP A 157 -12.63 4.46 -14.95
C TRP A 157 -12.72 4.65 -13.44
N VAL A 158 -13.33 5.75 -13.02
CA VAL A 158 -13.65 5.96 -11.60
C VAL A 158 -15.15 6.17 -11.44
N VAL A 159 -15.72 5.44 -10.46
CA VAL A 159 -17.11 5.57 -10.06
C VAL A 159 -17.11 5.95 -8.58
N PHE A 160 -17.63 7.13 -8.26
CA PHE A 160 -17.67 7.59 -6.87
C PHE A 160 -18.82 8.55 -6.61
N GLY A 161 -19.15 8.72 -5.33
CA GLY A 161 -20.10 9.71 -4.84
C GLY A 161 -19.63 10.31 -3.53
N CYS A 162 -20.31 11.36 -3.08
CA CYS A 162 -20.06 12.00 -1.79
C CYS A 162 -21.32 11.97 -0.96
N GLY A 163 -21.24 11.47 0.27
CA GLY A 163 -22.37 11.44 1.19
C GLY A 163 -22.92 12.83 1.51
N GLY A 164 -24.25 12.93 1.66
CA GLY A 164 -24.95 14.14 2.09
C GLY A 164 -24.64 14.50 3.54
N ASP A 165 -24.93 15.74 3.93
CA ASP A 165 -24.70 16.31 5.27
C ASP A 165 -23.25 16.13 5.78
N ARG A 166 -22.29 16.16 4.86
CA ARG A 166 -20.86 16.07 5.11
C ARG A 166 -20.16 17.30 4.52
N ASP A 167 -18.85 17.32 4.60
CA ASP A 167 -18.03 18.39 4.02
C ASP A 167 -18.30 18.54 2.51
N LYS A 168 -18.99 19.63 2.14
CA LYS A 168 -19.32 19.94 0.75
C LYS A 168 -18.09 20.41 -0.03
N GLY A 169 -17.10 20.99 0.65
CA GLY A 169 -15.88 21.51 0.01
C GLY A 169 -15.05 20.41 -0.65
N LYS A 170 -15.09 19.20 -0.12
CA LYS A 170 -14.35 18.08 -0.72
C LYS A 170 -14.93 17.60 -2.07
N ARG A 171 -16.19 17.92 -2.41
CA ARG A 171 -16.85 17.43 -3.61
C ARG A 171 -16.19 17.96 -4.88
N SER A 172 -15.91 19.26 -4.94
CA SER A 172 -15.18 19.88 -6.07
C SER A 172 -13.75 19.34 -6.16
N GLN A 173 -13.05 19.24 -5.03
CA GLN A 173 -11.69 18.71 -4.99
C GLN A 173 -11.61 17.25 -5.47
N MET A 174 -12.56 16.40 -5.08
CA MET A 174 -12.62 15.02 -5.58
C MET A 174 -12.95 14.96 -7.07
N GLY A 175 -13.79 15.88 -7.58
CA GLY A 175 -14.05 16.03 -9.01
C GLY A 175 -12.80 16.40 -9.81
N GLU A 176 -12.05 17.40 -9.36
CA GLU A 176 -10.79 17.84 -9.97
C GLU A 176 -9.73 16.73 -9.98
N ILE A 177 -9.63 15.96 -8.89
CA ILE A 177 -8.72 14.81 -8.80
C ILE A 177 -9.14 13.72 -9.77
N ALA A 178 -10.43 13.40 -9.85
CA ALA A 178 -10.93 12.41 -10.79
C ALA A 178 -10.64 12.83 -12.25
N GLU A 179 -10.86 14.10 -12.60
CA GLU A 179 -10.55 14.65 -13.93
C GLU A 179 -9.05 14.57 -14.26
N LYS A 180 -8.20 14.76 -13.28
CA LYS A 180 -6.74 14.73 -13.45
C LYS A 180 -6.18 13.34 -13.69
N TYR A 181 -6.74 12.31 -13.04
CA TYR A 181 -6.12 11.00 -12.95
C TYR A 181 -6.90 9.84 -13.61
N ALA A 182 -8.19 10.02 -13.90
CA ALA A 182 -9.01 9.02 -14.58
C ALA A 182 -9.28 9.42 -16.04
N ASP A 183 -9.51 8.43 -16.91
CA ASP A 183 -9.90 8.68 -18.30
C ASP A 183 -11.42 8.85 -18.42
N HIS A 184 -12.18 8.21 -17.53
CA HIS A 184 -13.64 8.29 -17.49
C HIS A 184 -14.13 8.38 -16.06
N ILE A 185 -15.14 9.23 -15.86
CA ILE A 185 -15.70 9.55 -14.55
C ILE A 185 -17.19 9.28 -14.55
N ILE A 186 -17.67 8.54 -13.57
CA ILE A 186 -19.09 8.37 -13.29
C ILE A 186 -19.36 8.89 -11.88
N LEU A 187 -20.13 9.97 -11.79
CA LEU A 187 -20.62 10.45 -10.50
C LEU A 187 -21.94 9.74 -10.19
N THR A 188 -22.02 9.18 -9.02
CA THR A 188 -23.21 8.48 -8.53
C THR A 188 -23.68 9.06 -7.21
N ASN A 189 -24.93 8.82 -6.86
CA ASN A 189 -25.42 9.12 -5.54
C ASN A 189 -24.74 8.18 -4.52
N ASP A 190 -24.32 8.77 -3.42
CA ASP A 190 -24.00 8.07 -2.19
C ASP A 190 -25.16 8.33 -1.21
N ASN A 191 -25.03 7.96 0.05
CA ASN A 191 -26.04 8.19 1.05
C ASN A 191 -26.39 9.70 1.15
N PRO A 192 -27.56 10.15 0.62
CA PRO A 192 -27.88 11.58 0.54
C PRO A 192 -28.27 12.18 1.89
N ARG A 193 -28.67 11.36 2.86
CA ARG A 193 -29.22 11.79 4.15
C ARG A 193 -30.37 12.78 3.97
N THR A 194 -30.21 14.04 4.41
CA THR A 194 -31.25 15.09 4.29
C THR A 194 -31.13 15.91 3.01
N GLU A 195 -30.08 15.74 2.22
CA GLU A 195 -29.91 16.46 0.97
C GLU A 195 -30.77 15.85 -0.15
N SER A 196 -31.29 16.69 -1.05
CA SER A 196 -31.97 16.24 -2.27
C SER A 196 -30.99 15.52 -3.19
N GLN A 197 -31.45 14.45 -3.80
CA GLN A 197 -30.69 13.73 -4.83
C GLN A 197 -30.71 14.47 -6.16
#